data_281d9342b797dd2cc2e372265ced332c
#
_entry.id   281d9342b797dd2cc2e372265ced332c
#
_cell.length_a   1.000
_cell.length_b   1.000
_cell.length_c   1.000
_cell.angle_alpha   90.00
_cell.angle_beta   90.00
_cell.angle_gamma   90.00
#
_symmetry.space_group_name_H-M   'P 1'
#
loop_
_entity.id
_entity.type
_entity.pdbx_description
1 polymer ?
#
loop_
_entity_poly.entity_id
_entity_poly.type
_entity_poly.pdbx_seq_one_letter_code
_entity_poly.pdbx_strand_id
1 'polypeptide(L)'
;MKNMFLFSCSTGLRFSDVANLQWKNVKTHNKHLFLEYHQQKTNTNEVLPLCAQAENLLRSLKRSGSKVFANEFSQNINKFLKRWCKAAKIRKRVSFHTARHSFCVMLLTYDVSIYTVQQLMCHSDIDTTKIYADITNKTKNRAVKKLPLFDKFDVKRA
;
A
#
# COMPACT_ATOMS: atom_id res chain seq x y z
N MET A 1 -15.45 8.60 -2.44
CA MET A 1 -15.26 7.14 -2.20
C MET A 1 -14.28 6.49 -3.18
N LYS A 2 -14.32 6.86 -4.45
CA LYS A 2 -13.34 6.37 -5.46
C LYS A 2 -11.91 6.69 -5.02
N ASN A 3 -11.65 7.95 -4.68
CA ASN A 3 -10.31 8.41 -4.33
C ASN A 3 -9.80 7.78 -3.03
N MET A 4 -10.67 7.58 -2.02
CA MET A 4 -10.32 6.83 -0.80
C MET A 4 -9.84 5.40 -1.10
N PHE A 5 -10.58 4.68 -1.95
CA PHE A 5 -10.24 3.31 -2.31
C PHE A 5 -8.92 3.26 -3.10
N LEU A 6 -8.76 4.10 -4.12
CA LEU A 6 -7.53 4.19 -4.90
C LEU A 6 -6.33 4.63 -4.06
N PHE A 7 -6.54 5.54 -3.12
CA PHE A 7 -5.52 5.96 -2.18
C PHE A 7 -5.06 4.80 -1.29
N SER A 8 -6.01 4.01 -0.77
CA SER A 8 -5.69 2.80 -0.01
C SER A 8 -4.96 1.74 -0.87
N CYS A 9 -5.29 1.60 -2.16
CA CYS A 9 -4.54 0.75 -3.09
C CYS A 9 -3.08 1.20 -3.27
N SER A 10 -2.80 2.49 -3.11
CA SER A 10 -1.46 3.09 -3.32
C SER A 10 -0.66 3.29 -2.04
N THR A 11 -1.27 3.10 -0.87
CA THR A 11 -0.67 3.38 0.45
C THR A 11 -0.77 2.22 1.43
N GLY A 12 -1.66 1.27 1.18
CA GLY A 12 -1.95 0.17 2.10
C GLY A 12 -2.69 0.59 3.38
N LEU A 13 -3.10 1.83 3.53
CA LEU A 13 -3.79 2.32 4.73
C LEU A 13 -5.13 1.60 4.95
N ARG A 14 -5.48 1.37 6.22
CA ARG A 14 -6.79 0.84 6.61
C ARG A 14 -7.89 1.86 6.36
N PHE A 15 -9.12 1.39 6.25
CA PHE A 15 -10.28 2.29 6.08
C PHE A 15 -10.36 3.36 7.16
N SER A 16 -10.18 2.99 8.43
CA SER A 16 -10.20 3.94 9.55
C SER A 16 -9.16 5.04 9.40
N ASP A 17 -7.94 4.67 8.97
CA ASP A 17 -6.84 5.61 8.85
C ASP A 17 -7.07 6.58 7.68
N VAL A 18 -7.53 6.06 6.53
CA VAL A 18 -7.91 6.91 5.37
C VAL A 18 -9.08 7.83 5.70
N ALA A 19 -10.12 7.32 6.38
CA ALA A 19 -11.30 8.10 6.74
C ALA A 19 -11.01 9.24 7.75
N ASN A 20 -9.99 9.05 8.58
CA ASN A 20 -9.58 10.05 9.57
C ASN A 20 -8.37 10.88 9.15
N LEU A 21 -7.82 10.64 7.96
CA LEU A 21 -6.67 11.36 7.45
C LEU A 21 -6.98 12.86 7.30
N GLN A 22 -6.10 13.68 7.86
CA GLN A 22 -6.22 15.14 7.81
C GLN A 22 -5.09 15.74 6.97
N TRP A 23 -5.32 16.91 6.42
CA TRP A 23 -4.29 17.62 5.65
C TRP A 23 -3.04 17.95 6.47
N LYS A 24 -3.17 18.14 7.78
CA LYS A 24 -2.01 18.31 8.68
C LYS A 24 -1.09 17.09 8.75
N ASN A 25 -1.60 15.89 8.42
CA ASN A 25 -0.81 14.67 8.37
C ASN A 25 0.02 14.54 7.07
N VAL A 26 -0.32 15.32 6.04
CA VAL A 26 0.42 15.33 4.77
C VAL A 26 1.58 16.30 4.90
N LYS A 27 2.79 15.77 4.88
CA LYS A 27 4.05 16.51 5.00
C LYS A 27 4.81 16.48 3.69
N THR A 28 5.74 17.42 3.54
CA THR A 28 6.63 17.49 2.36
C THR A 28 8.08 17.50 2.81
N HIS A 29 8.88 16.65 2.19
CA HIS A 29 10.32 16.64 2.33
C HIS A 29 10.96 16.42 0.95
N ASN A 30 11.92 17.27 0.54
CA ASN A 30 12.61 17.18 -0.75
C ASN A 30 11.65 17.02 -1.96
N LYS A 31 10.55 17.80 -1.99
CA LYS A 31 9.49 17.77 -3.01
C LYS A 31 8.60 16.52 -3.01
N HIS A 32 8.88 15.51 -2.18
CA HIS A 32 8.06 14.31 -2.02
C HIS A 32 7.10 14.45 -0.85
N LEU A 33 5.92 13.88 -1.00
CA LEU A 33 4.94 13.83 0.07
C LEU A 33 5.11 12.56 0.90
N PHE A 34 4.86 12.70 2.19
CA PHE A 34 4.75 11.57 3.12
C PHE A 34 3.64 11.85 4.13
N LEU A 35 3.20 10.82 4.81
CA LEU A 35 2.20 10.92 5.87
C LEU A 35 2.86 10.73 7.23
N GLU A 36 2.51 11.61 8.17
CA GLU A 36 2.71 11.41 9.60
C GLU A 36 1.33 11.27 10.23
N TYR A 37 0.99 10.09 10.69
CA TYR A 37 -0.35 9.81 11.19
C TYR A 37 -0.32 8.85 12.38
N HIS A 38 -1.33 8.96 13.21
CA HIS A 38 -1.55 8.05 14.31
C HIS A 38 -2.43 6.89 13.85
N GLN A 39 -1.88 5.67 13.87
CA GLN A 39 -2.59 4.49 13.43
C GLN A 39 -3.59 4.03 14.50
N GLN A 40 -4.87 4.00 14.15
CA GLN A 40 -5.95 3.73 15.10
C GLN A 40 -5.90 2.32 15.71
N LYS A 41 -5.48 1.31 14.93
CA LYS A 41 -5.52 -0.09 15.41
C LYS A 41 -4.37 -0.44 16.35
N THR A 42 -3.16 0.07 16.10
CA THR A 42 -1.94 -0.26 16.86
C THR A 42 -1.59 0.80 17.89
N ASN A 43 -2.27 1.94 17.86
CA ASN A 43 -2.00 3.10 18.70
C ASN A 43 -0.56 3.61 18.56
N THR A 44 -0.01 3.59 17.35
CA THR A 44 1.38 3.99 17.04
C THR A 44 1.41 5.18 16.10
N ASN A 45 2.48 5.99 16.23
CA ASN A 45 2.78 7.05 15.27
C ASN A 45 3.57 6.45 14.11
N GLU A 46 3.09 6.65 12.90
CA GLU A 46 3.64 6.08 11.69
C GLU A 46 4.05 7.15 10.69
N VAL A 47 5.14 6.86 9.97
CA VAL A 47 5.61 7.67 8.85
C VAL A 47 5.55 6.82 7.58
N LEU A 48 4.75 7.25 6.61
CA LEU A 48 4.57 6.53 5.35
C LEU A 48 4.97 7.41 4.16
N PRO A 49 6.04 7.06 3.43
CA PRO A 49 6.37 7.73 2.18
C PRO A 49 5.30 7.43 1.12
N LEU A 50 4.97 8.41 0.29
CA LEU A 50 3.96 8.26 -0.74
C LEU A 50 4.60 8.00 -2.11
N CYS A 51 4.02 7.07 -2.85
CA CYS A 51 4.35 6.90 -4.27
C CYS A 51 3.73 8.02 -5.12
N ALA A 52 4.26 8.24 -6.30
CA ALA A 52 3.81 9.29 -7.22
C ALA A 52 2.29 9.26 -7.49
N GLN A 53 1.69 8.07 -7.56
CA GLN A 53 0.25 7.93 -7.75
C GLN A 53 -0.57 8.46 -6.57
N ALA A 54 -0.13 8.17 -5.34
CA ALA A 54 -0.77 8.69 -4.13
C ALA A 54 -0.59 10.20 -4.01
N GLU A 55 0.62 10.72 -4.33
CA GLU A 55 0.88 12.16 -4.36
C GLU A 55 0.00 12.88 -5.38
N ASN A 56 -0.08 12.40 -6.62
CA ASN A 56 -0.89 12.99 -7.69
C ASN A 56 -2.37 13.01 -7.28
N LEU A 57 -2.85 11.93 -6.65
CA LEU A 57 -4.21 11.88 -6.15
C LEU A 57 -4.46 12.97 -5.09
N LEU A 58 -3.57 13.11 -4.09
CA LEU A 58 -3.71 14.15 -3.08
C LEU A 58 -3.66 15.56 -3.68
N ARG A 59 -2.77 15.81 -4.66
CA ARG A 59 -2.65 17.10 -5.34
C ARG A 59 -3.90 17.45 -6.17
N SER A 60 -4.62 16.44 -6.67
CA SER A 60 -5.87 16.65 -7.44
C SER A 60 -7.09 16.96 -6.57
N LEU A 61 -7.02 16.71 -5.25
CA LEU A 61 -8.13 16.96 -4.34
C LEU A 61 -8.24 18.44 -3.99
N LYS A 62 -9.46 18.96 -4.01
CA LYS A 62 -9.76 20.29 -3.46
C LYS A 62 -9.72 20.23 -1.92
N ARG A 63 -8.92 21.08 -1.30
CA ARG A 63 -8.88 21.20 0.16
C ARG A 63 -10.16 21.88 0.64
N SER A 64 -11.06 21.11 1.25
CA SER A 64 -12.25 21.62 1.91
C SER A 64 -12.29 21.07 3.34
N GLY A 65 -12.01 21.91 4.32
CA GLY A 65 -11.95 21.50 5.73
C GLY A 65 -10.66 20.78 6.12
N SER A 66 -10.64 20.16 7.30
CA SER A 66 -9.47 19.53 7.89
C SER A 66 -9.18 18.12 7.32
N LYS A 67 -10.22 17.35 6.98
CA LYS A 67 -10.09 15.99 6.48
C LYS A 67 -9.77 15.97 4.98
N VAL A 68 -8.88 15.06 4.57
CA VAL A 68 -8.49 14.87 3.16
C VAL A 68 -9.67 14.36 2.34
N PHE A 69 -10.45 13.43 2.88
CA PHE A 69 -11.55 12.76 2.18
C PHE A 69 -12.92 13.08 2.82
N ALA A 70 -13.12 14.30 3.34
CA ALA A 70 -14.35 14.69 4.04
C ALA A 70 -15.62 14.41 3.22
N ASN A 71 -15.61 14.74 1.92
CA ASN A 71 -16.74 14.58 1.02
C ASN A 71 -16.91 13.15 0.46
N GLU A 72 -15.98 12.26 0.75
CA GLU A 72 -16.00 10.88 0.26
C GLU A 72 -16.35 9.85 1.35
N PHE A 73 -16.49 10.29 2.60
CA PHE A 73 -16.80 9.40 3.71
C PHE A 73 -18.25 8.85 3.63
N SER A 74 -18.35 7.54 3.71
CA SER A 74 -19.64 6.85 3.87
C SER A 74 -19.44 5.59 4.70
N GLN A 75 -20.27 5.42 5.72
CA GLN A 75 -20.32 4.18 6.53
C GLN A 75 -20.61 2.94 5.67
N ASN A 76 -21.23 3.11 4.50
CA ASN A 76 -21.60 2.04 3.58
C ASN A 76 -20.62 1.84 2.42
N ILE A 77 -19.32 2.11 2.61
CA ILE A 77 -18.33 2.03 1.53
C ILE A 77 -18.32 0.69 0.79
N ASN A 78 -18.49 -0.43 1.52
CA ASN A 78 -18.54 -1.76 0.90
C ASN A 78 -19.77 -1.96 0.01
N LYS A 79 -20.92 -1.33 0.36
CA LYS A 79 -22.13 -1.33 -0.51
C LYS A 79 -21.86 -0.58 -1.81
N PHE A 80 -21.14 0.53 -1.73
CA PHE A 80 -20.74 1.31 -2.89
C PHE A 80 -19.75 0.54 -3.78
N LEU A 81 -18.72 -0.10 -3.19
CA LEU A 81 -17.78 -0.95 -3.91
C LEU A 81 -18.50 -2.10 -4.62
N LYS A 82 -19.48 -2.74 -3.97
CA LYS A 82 -20.28 -3.80 -4.60
C LYS A 82 -21.02 -3.30 -5.86
N ARG A 83 -21.60 -2.09 -5.82
CA ARG A 83 -22.25 -1.48 -7.00
C ARG A 83 -21.23 -1.21 -8.12
N TRP A 84 -20.06 -0.72 -7.76
CA TRP A 84 -18.94 -0.48 -8.70
C TRP A 84 -18.50 -1.75 -9.38
N CYS A 85 -18.24 -2.81 -8.61
CA CYS A 85 -17.85 -4.10 -9.16
C CYS A 85 -18.89 -4.63 -10.13
N LYS A 86 -20.19 -4.49 -9.79
CA LYS A 86 -21.28 -4.88 -10.68
C LYS A 86 -21.23 -4.10 -12.00
N ALA A 87 -21.09 -2.78 -11.95
CA ALA A 87 -20.99 -1.92 -13.14
C ALA A 87 -19.76 -2.24 -14.00
N ALA A 88 -18.62 -2.58 -13.36
CA ALA A 88 -17.39 -2.97 -14.04
C ALA A 88 -17.33 -4.45 -14.44
N LYS A 89 -18.44 -5.22 -14.26
CA LYS A 89 -18.51 -6.68 -14.52
C LYS A 89 -17.46 -7.50 -13.75
N ILE A 90 -16.98 -6.99 -12.61
CA ILE A 90 -16.04 -7.69 -11.73
C ILE A 90 -16.84 -8.69 -10.87
N ARG A 91 -16.58 -9.99 -11.06
CA ARG A 91 -17.26 -11.08 -10.32
C ARG A 91 -16.67 -11.36 -8.94
N LYS A 92 -15.42 -10.95 -8.70
CA LYS A 92 -14.73 -11.15 -7.43
C LYS A 92 -15.38 -10.30 -6.33
N ARG A 93 -15.40 -10.84 -5.10
CA ARG A 93 -15.82 -10.08 -3.92
C ARG A 93 -14.76 -9.03 -3.59
N VAL A 94 -15.11 -7.77 -3.66
CA VAL A 94 -14.25 -6.63 -3.32
C VAL A 94 -14.80 -5.93 -2.09
N SER A 95 -13.95 -5.70 -1.11
CA SER A 95 -14.20 -4.87 0.07
C SER A 95 -13.14 -3.77 0.15
N PHE A 96 -13.27 -2.82 1.08
CA PHE A 96 -12.22 -1.82 1.26
C PHE A 96 -10.88 -2.45 1.64
N HIS A 97 -10.91 -3.54 2.39
CA HIS A 97 -9.69 -4.27 2.77
C HIS A 97 -8.94 -4.85 1.55
N THR A 98 -9.64 -5.14 0.46
CA THR A 98 -9.03 -5.58 -0.80
C THR A 98 -8.04 -4.56 -1.35
N ALA A 99 -8.24 -3.26 -1.14
CA ALA A 99 -7.28 -2.23 -1.55
C ALA A 99 -5.93 -2.43 -0.86
N ARG A 100 -5.95 -2.66 0.44
CA ARG A 100 -4.75 -2.93 1.24
C ARG A 100 -4.06 -4.24 0.82
N HIS A 101 -4.82 -5.30 0.56
CA HIS A 101 -4.28 -6.55 0.00
C HIS A 101 -3.61 -6.30 -1.35
N SER A 102 -4.22 -5.50 -2.23
CA SER A 102 -3.65 -5.18 -3.54
C SER A 102 -2.32 -4.44 -3.42
N PHE A 103 -2.19 -3.51 -2.47
CA PHE A 103 -0.92 -2.83 -2.18
C PHE A 103 0.17 -3.82 -1.77
N CYS A 104 -0.14 -4.72 -0.83
CA CYS A 104 0.79 -5.74 -0.38
C CYS A 104 1.25 -6.65 -1.54
N VAL A 105 0.29 -7.19 -2.30
CA VAL A 105 0.57 -8.05 -3.46
C VAL A 105 1.44 -7.32 -4.49
N MET A 106 1.14 -6.07 -4.76
CA MET A 106 1.87 -5.25 -5.72
C MET A 106 3.33 -5.06 -5.28
N LEU A 107 3.59 -4.70 -4.03
CA LEU A 107 4.95 -4.56 -3.51
C LEU A 107 5.74 -5.87 -3.66
N LEU A 108 5.16 -7.00 -3.27
CA LEU A 108 5.79 -8.31 -3.40
C LEU A 108 6.05 -8.70 -4.87
N THR A 109 5.16 -8.29 -5.79
CA THR A 109 5.33 -8.54 -7.24
C THR A 109 6.49 -7.73 -7.81
N TYR A 110 6.79 -6.57 -7.22
CA TYR A 110 7.95 -5.73 -7.55
C TYR A 110 9.22 -6.07 -6.74
N ASP A 111 9.31 -7.29 -6.21
CA ASP A 111 10.47 -7.83 -5.50
C ASP A 111 10.82 -7.06 -4.19
N VAL A 112 9.86 -6.34 -3.62
CA VAL A 112 10.05 -5.72 -2.29
C VAL A 112 10.08 -6.82 -1.23
N SER A 113 11.04 -6.75 -0.30
CA SER A 113 11.18 -7.78 0.74
C SER A 113 9.93 -7.87 1.62
N ILE A 114 9.60 -9.08 2.08
CA ILE A 114 8.43 -9.30 2.94
C ILE A 114 8.52 -8.49 4.26
N TYR A 115 9.73 -8.28 4.78
CA TYR A 115 9.97 -7.46 5.96
C TYR A 115 9.68 -5.98 5.71
N THR A 116 10.10 -5.44 4.55
CA THR A 116 9.77 -4.06 4.15
C THR A 116 8.27 -3.91 3.95
N VAL A 117 7.61 -4.91 3.33
CA VAL A 117 6.14 -4.91 3.17
C VAL A 117 5.45 -4.93 4.53
N GLN A 118 5.92 -5.76 5.47
CA GLN A 118 5.40 -5.80 6.83
C GLN A 118 5.47 -4.42 7.51
N GLN A 119 6.62 -3.75 7.41
CA GLN A 119 6.80 -2.41 7.97
C GLN A 119 5.86 -1.39 7.33
N LEU A 120 5.80 -1.32 5.99
CA LEU A 120 4.91 -0.41 5.26
C LEU A 120 3.42 -0.67 5.57
N MET A 121 3.08 -1.93 5.81
CA MET A 121 1.73 -2.33 6.20
C MET A 121 1.46 -2.11 7.69
N CYS A 122 2.46 -1.76 8.50
CA CYS A 122 2.35 -1.69 9.96
C CYS A 122 1.65 -2.96 10.52
N HIS A 123 2.14 -4.14 10.10
CA HIS A 123 1.72 -5.41 10.66
C HIS A 123 2.56 -5.72 11.90
N SER A 124 1.93 -5.87 13.05
CA SER A 124 2.59 -6.26 14.30
C SER A 124 3.20 -7.67 14.20
N ASP A 125 2.59 -8.53 13.38
CA ASP A 125 3.02 -9.90 13.16
C ASP A 125 3.30 -10.15 11.66
N ILE A 126 4.45 -10.78 11.37
CA ILE A 126 4.86 -11.15 10.03
C ILE A 126 3.94 -12.23 9.44
N ASP A 127 3.31 -13.06 10.26
CA ASP A 127 2.40 -14.12 9.78
C ASP A 127 1.21 -13.52 9.02
N THR A 128 0.77 -12.34 9.39
CA THR A 128 -0.24 -11.59 8.63
C THR A 128 0.23 -11.28 7.19
N THR A 129 1.54 -11.18 6.96
CA THR A 129 2.11 -10.91 5.63
C THR A 129 2.47 -12.22 4.92
N LYS A 130 2.75 -13.30 5.64
CA LYS A 130 3.09 -14.64 5.09
C LYS A 130 1.97 -15.28 4.27
N ILE A 131 0.72 -14.87 4.44
CA ILE A 131 -0.40 -15.34 3.59
C ILE A 131 -0.16 -15.07 2.10
N TYR A 132 0.82 -14.21 1.77
CA TYR A 132 1.25 -13.92 0.40
C TYR A 132 2.54 -14.66 -0.01
N ALA A 133 2.96 -15.68 0.77
CA ALA A 133 4.22 -16.42 0.56
C ALA A 133 4.33 -17.05 -0.84
N ASP A 134 3.21 -17.47 -1.44
CA ASP A 134 3.20 -18.04 -2.80
C ASP A 134 3.67 -17.06 -3.87
N ILE A 135 3.47 -15.76 -3.64
CA ILE A 135 3.97 -14.71 -4.54
C ILE A 135 5.50 -14.66 -4.47
N THR A 136 6.08 -14.90 -3.29
CA THR A 136 7.54 -14.90 -3.08
C THR A 136 8.23 -16.09 -3.75
N ASN A 137 7.54 -17.20 -4.05
CA ASN A 137 8.14 -18.34 -4.76
C ASN A 137 8.52 -17.98 -6.21
N LYS A 138 7.71 -17.17 -6.89
CA LYS A 138 8.08 -16.62 -8.22
C LYS A 138 9.27 -15.67 -8.13
N THR A 139 9.34 -14.92 -7.07
CA THR A 139 10.43 -13.98 -6.77
C THR A 139 11.74 -14.71 -6.48
N LYS A 140 11.72 -15.85 -5.76
CA LYS A 140 12.91 -16.71 -5.53
C LYS A 140 13.57 -17.14 -6.83
N ASN A 141 12.77 -17.63 -7.79
CA ASN A 141 13.28 -18.06 -9.10
C ASN A 141 13.92 -16.91 -9.89
N ARG A 142 13.38 -15.68 -9.77
CA ARG A 142 13.97 -14.49 -10.38
C ARG A 142 15.27 -14.08 -9.67
N ALA A 143 15.30 -14.15 -8.33
CA ALA A 143 16.48 -13.80 -7.53
C ALA A 143 17.67 -14.71 -7.87
N VAL A 144 17.47 -16.03 -7.94
CA VAL A 144 18.54 -16.98 -8.30
C VAL A 144 19.08 -16.71 -9.70
N LYS A 145 18.22 -16.33 -10.66
CA LYS A 145 18.65 -15.98 -12.03
C LYS A 145 19.48 -14.69 -12.12
N LYS A 146 19.46 -13.85 -11.08
CA LYS A 146 20.27 -12.62 -11.01
C LYS A 146 21.68 -12.87 -10.49
N LEU A 147 21.96 -14.07 -9.99
CA LEU A 147 23.32 -14.41 -9.53
C LEU A 147 24.28 -14.43 -10.73
N PRO A 148 25.46 -13.79 -10.62
CA PRO A 148 26.47 -13.86 -11.67
C PRO A 148 26.96 -15.30 -11.82
N LEU A 149 27.33 -15.67 -13.06
CA LEU A 149 28.03 -16.93 -13.31
C LEU A 149 29.38 -16.91 -12.63
N PHE A 150 29.75 -18.01 -11.97
CA PHE A 150 31.02 -18.12 -11.22
C PHE A 150 32.29 -18.11 -12.12
N ASP A 151 32.13 -18.24 -13.43
CA ASP A 151 33.22 -18.19 -14.41
C ASP A 151 34.00 -16.86 -14.41
N LYS A 152 33.50 -15.82 -13.73
CA LYS A 152 34.17 -14.53 -13.57
C LYS A 152 34.96 -14.39 -12.25
N PHE A 153 34.86 -15.36 -11.37
CA PHE A 153 35.74 -15.41 -10.21
C PHE A 153 37.02 -16.15 -10.59
N ASP A 154 38.04 -15.42 -11.04
CA ASP A 154 39.39 -15.92 -11.10
C ASP A 154 39.79 -16.32 -9.68
N VAL A 155 39.64 -17.60 -9.35
CA VAL A 155 40.28 -18.21 -8.21
C VAL A 155 41.79 -18.28 -8.57
N LYS A 156 42.51 -17.18 -8.33
CA LYS A 156 43.97 -17.24 -8.29
C LYS A 156 44.31 -18.32 -7.28
N ARG A 157 44.74 -19.47 -7.79
CA ARG A 157 45.32 -20.55 -6.97
C ARG A 157 46.49 -19.96 -6.19
N ALA A 158 46.33 -19.88 -4.86
CA ALA A 158 47.44 -19.70 -3.95
C ALA A 158 48.29 -20.96 -3.93
#